data_04f38a1e662184545ffcdefa71e04dd8
#
_entry.id   04f38a1e662184545ffcdefa71e04dd8
#
_cell.length_a   1.000
_cell.length_b   1.000
_cell.length_c   1.000
_cell.angle_alpha   90.00
_cell.angle_beta   90.00
_cell.angle_gamma   90.00
#
_symmetry.space_group_name_H-M   'P 1'
#
loop_
_entity.id
_entity.type
_entity.pdbx_description
1 polymer ?
#
loop_
_entity_poly.entity_id
_entity_poly.type
_entity_poly.pdbx_seq_one_letter_code
_entity_poly.pdbx_strand_id
1 'polypeptide(L)'
;MPSGYGAELRARRLRLGLTQRELARLSGVAQPVIAATETGRRSASAVTRSRLDAALSVRPSVVLQRHRAAVRDAVARHRGHDAYVIGSVARGDDTPASDVDLMITFDDGTDLVDVLDLTDELERLLGAKVDVVSGRVHGAVSTHARRDAVPL
;
A
#
# COMPACT_ATOMS: atom_id res chain seq x y z
N MET A 1 -13.89 7.83 -18.65
CA MET A 1 -13.12 7.41 -17.45
C MET A 1 -14.08 7.34 -16.29
N PRO A 2 -14.23 6.23 -15.62
CA PRO A 2 -14.97 6.21 -14.36
C PRO A 2 -14.09 6.88 -13.30
N SER A 3 -14.10 8.21 -13.30
CA SER A 3 -13.51 9.00 -12.23
C SER A 3 -14.57 9.20 -11.16
N GLY A 4 -14.60 8.34 -10.18
CA GLY A 4 -15.55 8.43 -9.09
C GLY A 4 -15.33 7.34 -8.06
N TYR A 5 -16.05 7.44 -6.95
CA TYR A 5 -15.99 6.52 -5.83
C TYR A 5 -16.01 5.04 -6.23
N GLY A 6 -16.78 4.65 -7.25
CA GLY A 6 -16.88 3.26 -7.70
C GLY A 6 -15.58 2.70 -8.27
N ALA A 7 -14.87 3.48 -9.06
CA ALA A 7 -13.56 3.08 -9.62
C ALA A 7 -12.50 2.97 -8.51
N GLU A 8 -12.50 3.93 -7.57
CA GLU A 8 -11.62 3.91 -6.41
C GLU A 8 -11.92 2.71 -5.50
N LEU A 9 -13.20 2.45 -5.21
CA LEU A 9 -13.65 1.29 -4.44
C LEU A 9 -13.12 -0.01 -5.04
N ARG A 10 -13.29 -0.19 -6.36
CA ARG A 10 -12.79 -1.36 -7.08
C ARG A 10 -11.27 -1.48 -6.97
N ALA A 11 -10.54 -0.39 -7.19
CA ALA A 11 -9.09 -0.38 -7.11
C ALA A 11 -8.60 -0.76 -5.71
N ARG A 12 -9.19 -0.20 -4.65
CA ARG A 12 -8.87 -0.52 -3.25
C ARG A 12 -9.16 -1.99 -2.94
N ARG A 13 -10.33 -2.50 -3.34
CA ARG A 13 -10.69 -3.91 -3.15
C ARG A 13 -9.69 -4.86 -3.82
N LEU A 14 -9.32 -4.59 -5.07
CA LEU A 14 -8.37 -5.43 -5.81
C LEU A 14 -6.97 -5.39 -5.22
N ARG A 15 -6.51 -4.22 -4.74
CA ARG A 15 -5.23 -4.12 -4.01
C ARG A 15 -5.18 -5.01 -2.77
N LEU A 16 -6.31 -5.15 -2.07
CA LEU A 16 -6.43 -6.04 -0.91
C LEU A 16 -6.64 -7.51 -1.29
N GLY A 17 -6.67 -7.85 -2.59
CA GLY A 17 -6.92 -9.20 -3.07
C GLY A 17 -8.33 -9.72 -2.76
N LEU A 18 -9.28 -8.82 -2.50
CA LEU A 18 -10.65 -9.19 -2.15
C LEU A 18 -11.52 -9.38 -3.38
N THR A 19 -12.36 -10.42 -3.37
CA THR A 19 -13.49 -10.56 -4.28
C THR A 19 -14.64 -9.64 -3.84
N GLN A 20 -15.59 -9.35 -4.73
CA GLN A 20 -16.80 -8.60 -4.36
C GLN A 20 -17.62 -9.32 -3.29
N ARG A 21 -17.62 -10.67 -3.28
CA ARG A 21 -18.32 -11.48 -2.27
C ARG A 21 -17.66 -11.35 -0.89
N GLU A 22 -16.34 -11.35 -0.84
CA GLU A 22 -15.60 -11.14 0.41
C GLU A 22 -15.82 -9.73 0.96
N LEU A 23 -15.77 -8.70 0.10
CA LEU A 23 -16.11 -7.34 0.52
C LEU A 23 -17.55 -7.23 1.01
N ALA A 24 -18.51 -7.91 0.37
CA ALA A 24 -19.90 -7.95 0.81
C ALA A 24 -20.02 -8.55 2.22
N ARG A 25 -19.33 -9.65 2.48
CA ARG A 25 -19.30 -10.29 3.80
C ARG A 25 -18.68 -9.38 4.88
N LEU A 26 -17.57 -8.70 4.55
CA LEU A 26 -16.87 -7.82 5.49
C LEU A 26 -17.63 -6.52 5.79
N SER A 27 -18.28 -5.95 4.78
CA SER A 27 -18.97 -4.65 4.89
C SER A 27 -20.44 -4.75 5.29
N GLY A 28 -21.05 -5.94 5.16
CA GLY A 28 -22.50 -6.11 5.27
C GLY A 28 -23.30 -5.45 4.15
N VAL A 29 -22.63 -5.08 3.03
CA VAL A 29 -23.28 -4.53 1.83
C VAL A 29 -23.48 -5.65 0.82
N ALA A 30 -24.68 -5.79 0.26
CA ALA A 30 -24.97 -6.85 -0.70
C ALA A 30 -24.06 -6.77 -1.94
N GLN A 31 -23.55 -7.92 -2.40
CA GLN A 31 -22.65 -8.01 -3.55
C GLN A 31 -23.19 -7.30 -4.82
N PRO A 32 -24.47 -7.40 -5.20
CA PRO A 32 -25.00 -6.69 -6.36
C PRO A 32 -24.90 -5.15 -6.23
N VAL A 33 -25.01 -4.63 -5.00
CA VAL A 33 -24.83 -3.19 -4.73
C VAL A 33 -23.37 -2.79 -4.95
N ILE A 34 -22.42 -3.60 -4.49
CA ILE A 34 -20.98 -3.39 -4.71
C ILE A 34 -20.69 -3.40 -6.22
N ALA A 35 -21.17 -4.41 -6.94
CA ALA A 35 -20.95 -4.52 -8.39
C ALA A 35 -21.52 -3.32 -9.16
N ALA A 36 -22.74 -2.88 -8.82
CA ALA A 36 -23.37 -1.72 -9.44
C ALA A 36 -22.63 -0.40 -9.11
N THR A 37 -22.09 -0.29 -7.89
CA THR A 37 -21.29 0.87 -7.47
C THR A 37 -19.96 0.91 -8.20
N GLU A 38 -19.24 -0.21 -8.28
CA GLU A 38 -17.92 -0.30 -8.95
C GLU A 38 -18.01 -0.01 -10.45
N THR A 39 -19.14 -0.35 -11.08
CA THR A 39 -19.38 -0.08 -12.52
C THR A 39 -19.99 1.29 -12.79
N GLY A 40 -20.26 2.09 -11.75
CA GLY A 40 -20.89 3.41 -11.89
C GLY A 40 -22.39 3.38 -12.23
N ARG A 41 -23.01 2.20 -12.26
CA ARG A 41 -24.47 2.06 -12.51
C ARG A 41 -25.31 2.57 -11.35
N ARG A 42 -24.73 2.66 -10.16
CA ARG A 42 -25.38 3.14 -8.95
C ARG A 42 -24.41 3.95 -8.10
N SER A 43 -24.88 5.07 -7.58
CA SER A 43 -24.16 5.81 -6.54
C SER A 43 -24.43 5.19 -5.17
N ALA A 44 -23.38 4.98 -4.39
CA ALA A 44 -23.52 4.51 -3.03
C ALA A 44 -24.01 5.66 -2.11
N SER A 45 -24.96 5.37 -1.22
CA SER A 45 -25.35 6.31 -0.16
C SER A 45 -24.22 6.55 0.82
N ALA A 46 -24.28 7.61 1.62
CA ALA A 46 -23.26 7.91 2.65
C ALA A 46 -23.05 6.74 3.62
N VAL A 47 -24.14 6.08 4.04
CA VAL A 47 -24.08 4.89 4.91
C VAL A 47 -23.38 3.72 4.22
N THR A 48 -23.71 3.47 2.96
CA THR A 48 -23.08 2.40 2.17
C THR A 48 -21.59 2.67 1.99
N ARG A 49 -21.20 3.91 1.65
CA ARG A 49 -19.79 4.32 1.55
C ARG A 49 -19.05 4.09 2.86
N SER A 50 -19.61 4.55 3.98
CA SER A 50 -18.98 4.39 5.31
C SER A 50 -18.73 2.91 5.64
N ARG A 51 -19.66 2.02 5.35
CA ARG A 51 -19.50 0.57 5.56
C ARG A 51 -18.41 -0.04 4.67
N LEU A 52 -18.39 0.34 3.39
CA LEU A 52 -17.40 -0.14 2.44
C LEU A 52 -15.99 0.39 2.79
N ASP A 53 -15.88 1.67 3.15
CA ASP A 53 -14.62 2.29 3.54
C ASP A 53 -14.06 1.67 4.82
N ALA A 54 -14.92 1.40 5.81
CA ALA A 54 -14.52 0.71 7.03
C ALA A 54 -13.99 -0.71 6.75
N ALA A 55 -14.66 -1.46 5.85
CA ALA A 55 -14.24 -2.80 5.46
C ALA A 55 -12.92 -2.83 4.68
N LEU A 56 -12.60 -1.73 3.97
CA LEU A 56 -11.35 -1.57 3.22
C LEU A 56 -10.28 -0.78 3.99
N SER A 57 -10.56 -0.40 5.22
CA SER A 57 -9.61 0.33 6.10
C SER A 57 -8.65 -0.68 6.72
N VAL A 58 -7.63 -1.06 5.96
CA VAL A 58 -6.61 -2.03 6.38
C VAL A 58 -5.31 -1.30 6.65
N ARG A 59 -4.63 -1.68 7.73
CA ARG A 59 -3.32 -1.14 8.09
C ARG A 59 -2.28 -1.49 7.03
N PRO A 60 -1.37 -0.57 6.69
CA PRO A 60 -0.28 -0.82 5.73
C PRO A 60 0.56 -2.05 6.05
N SER A 61 0.80 -2.34 7.33
CA SER A 61 1.51 -3.54 7.77
C SER A 61 0.87 -4.84 7.28
N VAL A 62 -0.46 -4.91 7.27
CA VAL A 62 -1.22 -6.10 6.80
C VAL A 62 -1.11 -6.24 5.28
N VAL A 63 -1.22 -5.12 4.55
CA VAL A 63 -1.08 -5.12 3.08
C VAL A 63 0.33 -5.50 2.67
N LEU A 64 1.34 -4.90 3.32
CA LEU A 64 2.74 -5.19 3.08
C LEU A 64 3.05 -6.68 3.30
N GLN A 65 2.55 -7.26 4.38
CA GLN A 65 2.75 -8.69 4.66
C GLN A 65 2.20 -9.59 3.54
N ARG A 66 1.03 -9.24 2.99
CA ARG A 66 0.42 -9.99 1.88
C ARG A 66 1.19 -9.85 0.56
N HIS A 67 1.76 -8.69 0.32
CA HIS A 67 2.46 -8.36 -0.93
C HIS A 67 3.99 -8.39 -0.80
N ARG A 68 4.52 -8.93 0.30
CA ARG A 68 5.95 -8.92 0.62
C ARG A 68 6.84 -9.43 -0.51
N ALA A 69 6.48 -10.52 -1.16
CA ALA A 69 7.22 -11.07 -2.29
C ALA A 69 7.21 -10.10 -3.49
N ALA A 70 6.03 -9.56 -3.83
CA ALA A 70 5.91 -8.60 -4.94
C ALA A 70 6.69 -7.30 -4.68
N VAL A 71 6.73 -6.84 -3.43
CA VAL A 71 7.55 -5.67 -3.03
C VAL A 71 9.04 -5.97 -3.21
N ARG A 72 9.51 -7.12 -2.77
CA ARG A 72 10.90 -7.56 -3.00
C ARG A 72 11.26 -7.61 -4.48
N ASP A 73 10.37 -8.17 -5.30
CA ASP A 73 10.57 -8.28 -6.74
C ASP A 73 10.62 -6.89 -7.40
N ALA A 74 9.77 -5.95 -6.96
CA ALA A 74 9.80 -4.57 -7.42
C ALA A 74 11.12 -3.90 -7.05
N VAL A 75 11.57 -4.02 -5.80
CA VAL A 75 12.87 -3.48 -5.34
C VAL A 75 14.01 -4.01 -6.21
N ALA A 76 14.05 -5.33 -6.45
CA ALA A 76 15.10 -5.95 -7.27
C ALA A 76 15.08 -5.46 -8.73
N ARG A 77 13.89 -5.29 -9.34
CA ARG A 77 13.77 -4.75 -10.71
C ARG A 77 14.30 -3.33 -10.84
N HIS A 78 14.17 -2.53 -9.80
CA HIS A 78 14.68 -1.16 -9.74
C HIS A 78 16.08 -1.07 -9.11
N ARG A 79 16.87 -2.15 -9.20
CA ARG A 79 18.29 -2.20 -8.78
C ARG A 79 18.49 -1.95 -7.28
N GLY A 80 17.46 -2.23 -6.47
CA GLY A 80 17.52 -2.18 -5.02
C GLY A 80 17.86 -3.53 -4.40
N HIS A 81 18.50 -3.50 -3.26
CA HIS A 81 18.78 -4.66 -2.40
C HIS A 81 18.80 -4.22 -0.93
N ASP A 82 18.93 -5.18 -0.01
CA ASP A 82 18.95 -4.90 1.43
C ASP A 82 17.83 -3.95 1.87
N ALA A 83 16.58 -4.31 1.51
CA ALA A 83 15.41 -3.53 1.85
C ALA A 83 14.92 -3.83 3.26
N TYR A 84 14.62 -2.78 4.01
CA TYR A 84 14.08 -2.85 5.37
C TYR A 84 12.84 -1.99 5.48
N VAL A 85 11.88 -2.47 6.25
CA VAL A 85 10.75 -1.66 6.71
C VAL A 85 11.20 -0.89 7.95
N ILE A 86 10.90 0.39 8.01
CA ILE A 86 11.20 1.26 9.13
C ILE A 86 9.92 1.98 9.60
N GLY A 87 10.01 2.79 10.64
CA GLY A 87 8.90 3.62 11.10
C GLY A 87 7.76 2.85 11.76
N SER A 88 6.54 3.36 11.65
CA SER A 88 5.36 2.83 12.34
C SER A 88 4.99 1.41 11.93
N VAL A 89 5.15 1.09 10.64
CA VAL A 89 4.89 -0.27 10.13
C VAL A 89 5.86 -1.28 10.73
N ALA A 90 7.12 -0.93 10.86
CA ALA A 90 8.13 -1.80 11.49
C ALA A 90 7.86 -2.02 12.98
N ARG A 91 7.44 -0.98 13.69
CA ARG A 91 7.09 -1.05 15.12
C ARG A 91 5.74 -1.72 15.39
N GLY A 92 4.89 -1.86 14.38
CA GLY A 92 3.55 -2.44 14.52
C GLY A 92 2.51 -1.48 15.11
N ASP A 93 2.81 -0.18 15.18
CA ASP A 93 1.91 0.87 15.67
C ASP A 93 1.27 1.70 14.53
N ASP A 94 1.35 1.21 13.29
CA ASP A 94 0.73 1.82 12.14
C ASP A 94 -0.81 1.81 12.21
N THR A 95 -1.41 2.79 11.55
CA THR A 95 -2.86 2.95 11.37
C THR A 95 -3.20 2.86 9.89
N PRO A 96 -4.48 2.75 9.50
CA PRO A 96 -4.87 2.78 8.08
C PRO A 96 -4.43 4.05 7.32
N ALA A 97 -4.13 5.14 8.03
CA ALA A 97 -3.65 6.40 7.47
C ALA A 97 -2.11 6.52 7.48
N SER A 98 -1.40 5.53 7.99
CA SER A 98 0.07 5.56 8.05
C SER A 98 0.69 5.38 6.67
N ASP A 99 1.84 6.01 6.47
CA ASP A 99 2.70 5.79 5.32
C ASP A 99 3.54 4.51 5.53
N VAL A 100 4.12 3.98 4.45
CA VAL A 100 5.09 2.88 4.50
C VAL A 100 6.47 3.45 4.27
N ASP A 101 7.32 3.37 5.28
CA ASP A 101 8.70 3.84 5.19
C ASP A 101 9.63 2.65 4.89
N LEU A 102 10.38 2.74 3.81
CA LEU A 102 11.33 1.73 3.38
C LEU A 102 12.74 2.31 3.31
N MET A 103 13.69 1.60 3.87
CA MET A 103 15.12 1.87 3.68
C MET A 103 15.68 0.84 2.71
N ILE A 104 16.20 1.30 1.57
CA ILE A 104 16.66 0.44 0.48
C ILE A 104 18.08 0.86 0.09
N THR A 105 18.97 -0.11 -0.09
CA THR A 105 20.26 0.11 -0.70
C THR A 105 20.14 -0.10 -2.20
N PHE A 106 20.66 0.81 -3.00
CA PHE A 106 20.64 0.73 -4.45
C PHE A 106 22.01 0.48 -5.03
N ASP A 107 22.08 -0.21 -6.16
CA ASP A 107 23.30 -0.41 -6.93
C ASP A 107 23.89 0.93 -7.41
N ASP A 108 25.18 0.93 -7.69
CA ASP A 108 25.84 2.08 -8.28
C ASP A 108 25.24 2.42 -9.65
N GLY A 109 25.02 3.71 -9.90
CA GLY A 109 24.42 4.20 -11.13
C GLY A 109 22.88 4.15 -11.15
N THR A 110 22.23 3.82 -10.05
CA THR A 110 20.79 4.03 -9.89
C THR A 110 20.53 5.53 -9.79
N ASP A 111 19.67 6.06 -10.64
CA ASP A 111 19.33 7.48 -10.64
C ASP A 111 18.05 7.78 -9.85
N LEU A 112 17.73 9.06 -9.74
CA LEU A 112 16.52 9.51 -9.03
C LEU A 112 15.24 9.03 -9.72
N VAL A 113 15.26 8.88 -11.04
CA VAL A 113 14.08 8.43 -11.81
C VAL A 113 13.77 6.97 -11.44
N ASP A 114 14.79 6.10 -11.35
CA ASP A 114 14.62 4.71 -10.90
C ASP A 114 13.96 4.63 -9.51
N VAL A 115 14.37 5.51 -8.60
CA VAL A 115 13.79 5.56 -7.23
C VAL A 115 12.35 6.06 -7.24
N LEU A 116 12.04 7.07 -8.06
CA LEU A 116 10.67 7.58 -8.20
C LEU A 116 9.74 6.54 -8.84
N ASP A 117 10.19 5.87 -9.89
CA ASP A 117 9.42 4.80 -10.55
C ASP A 117 9.14 3.63 -9.60
N LEU A 118 10.14 3.26 -8.78
CA LEU A 118 9.95 2.26 -7.72
C LEU A 118 8.91 2.73 -6.69
N THR A 119 9.00 3.98 -6.24
CA THR A 119 8.06 4.55 -5.28
C THR A 119 6.63 4.50 -5.81
N ASP A 120 6.41 4.94 -7.05
CA ASP A 120 5.11 4.91 -7.71
C ASP A 120 4.56 3.48 -7.86
N GLU A 121 5.43 2.51 -8.18
CA GLU A 121 5.05 1.10 -8.28
C GLU A 121 4.64 0.54 -6.92
N LEU A 122 5.39 0.84 -5.87
CA LEU A 122 5.10 0.40 -4.51
C LEU A 122 3.81 1.03 -3.96
N GLU A 123 3.56 2.31 -4.22
CA GLU A 123 2.32 2.98 -3.84
C GLU A 123 1.09 2.34 -4.52
N ARG A 124 1.21 2.01 -5.80
CA ARG A 124 0.14 1.29 -6.52
C ARG A 124 -0.10 -0.11 -5.95
N LEU A 125 0.98 -0.81 -5.59
CA LEU A 125 0.91 -2.17 -5.05
C LEU A 125 0.32 -2.19 -3.63
N LEU A 126 0.76 -1.26 -2.77
CA LEU A 126 0.37 -1.24 -1.36
C LEU A 126 -0.87 -0.40 -1.07
N GLY A 127 -1.25 0.50 -1.98
CA GLY A 127 -2.38 1.39 -1.78
C GLY A 127 -2.22 2.39 -0.64
N ALA A 128 -0.98 2.64 -0.24
CA ALA A 128 -0.58 3.61 0.77
C ALA A 128 0.58 4.44 0.23
N LYS A 129 0.79 5.62 0.80
CA LYS A 129 1.96 6.43 0.50
C LYS A 129 3.23 5.69 0.92
N VAL A 130 4.26 5.73 0.09
CA VAL A 130 5.55 5.08 0.33
C VAL A 130 6.66 6.10 0.33
N ASP A 131 7.44 6.15 1.40
CA ASP A 131 8.65 6.95 1.49
C ASP A 131 9.87 6.02 1.41
N VAL A 132 10.71 6.23 0.39
CA VAL A 132 11.94 5.46 0.17
C VAL A 132 13.15 6.28 0.59
N VAL A 133 13.90 5.75 1.55
CA VAL A 133 15.16 6.32 2.03
C VAL A 133 16.32 5.45 1.56
N SER A 134 17.38 6.08 1.00
CA SER A 134 18.58 5.35 0.62
C SER A 134 19.36 4.89 1.85
N GLY A 135 19.66 3.59 1.92
CA GLY A 135 20.42 2.99 3.01
C GLY A 135 21.88 3.46 3.10
N ARG A 136 22.39 4.17 2.06
CA ARG A 136 23.75 4.76 2.03
C ARG A 136 23.84 6.14 2.70
N VAL A 137 22.71 6.76 3.05
CA VAL A 137 22.71 8.06 3.74
C VAL A 137 23.21 7.86 5.18
N HIS A 138 24.39 8.37 5.47
CA HIS A 138 24.98 8.39 6.81
C HIS A 138 24.52 9.67 7.52
N GLY A 139 23.79 9.53 8.64
CA GLY A 139 23.34 10.65 9.45
C GLY A 139 22.50 10.21 10.66
N ALA A 140 22.17 11.14 11.56
CA ALA A 140 21.42 10.88 12.79
C ALA A 140 20.05 10.19 12.54
N VAL A 141 19.42 10.48 11.41
CA VAL A 141 18.15 9.85 10.99
C VAL A 141 18.35 8.36 10.72
N SER A 142 19.52 7.95 10.18
CA SER A 142 19.80 6.55 9.87
C SER A 142 19.98 5.68 11.13
N THR A 143 20.44 6.25 12.21
CA THR A 143 20.73 5.50 13.46
C THR A 143 19.44 5.11 14.20
N HIS A 144 18.43 6.00 14.24
CA HIS A 144 17.12 5.69 14.83
C HIS A 144 16.32 4.75 13.93
N ALA A 145 16.32 4.97 12.62
CA ALA A 145 15.63 4.14 11.65
C ALA A 145 16.15 2.68 11.64
N ARG A 146 17.45 2.49 11.88
CA ARG A 146 18.09 1.16 11.91
C ARG A 146 17.76 0.35 13.17
N ARG A 147 17.39 0.98 14.28
CA ARG A 147 17.08 0.26 15.54
C ARG A 147 15.83 -0.60 15.41
N ASP A 148 14.82 -0.09 14.73
CA ASP A 148 13.52 -0.75 14.59
C ASP A 148 13.35 -1.37 13.18
N ALA A 149 14.39 -1.36 12.36
CA ALA A 149 14.34 -1.85 10.99
C ALA A 149 14.08 -3.36 10.93
N VAL A 150 13.06 -3.75 10.19
CA VAL A 150 12.69 -5.14 9.97
C VAL A 150 13.02 -5.49 8.51
N PRO A 151 13.82 -6.55 8.23
CA PRO A 151 14.09 -6.97 6.87
C PRO A 151 12.80 -7.22 6.09
N LEU A 152 12.78 -6.79 4.83
CA LEU A 152 11.65 -6.99 3.93
C LEU A 152 11.63 -8.42 3.39
#